data_7438c06e17fcdca9601c0f1bd965a4c8
#
_entry.id   7438c06e17fcdca9601c0f1bd965a4c8
#
_cell.length_a   1.000
_cell.length_b   1.000
_cell.length_c   1.000
_cell.angle_alpha   90.00
_cell.angle_beta   90.00
_cell.angle_gamma   90.00
#
_symmetry.space_group_name_H-M   'P 1'
#
loop_
_entity.id
_entity.type
_entity.pdbx_description
1 polymer ?
#
loop_
_entity_poly.entity_id
_entity_poly.type
_entity_poly.pdbx_seq_one_letter_code
_entity_poly.pdbx_strand_id
1 'polypeptide(L)' 'MNFQSMEYFAAVAKNRSFTRAADALHITQQTLSAHIAGIERELGCPL' A
#
# COMPACT_ATOMS: atom_id res chain seq x y z
N MET A 1 -11.09 -2.41 -5.42
CA MET A 1 -10.31 -2.34 -4.18
C MET A 1 -10.98 -3.20 -3.13
N ASN A 2 -10.23 -4.08 -2.47
CA ASN A 2 -10.80 -4.93 -1.44
C ASN A 2 -10.30 -4.49 -0.06
N PHE A 3 -10.72 -5.21 0.98
CA PHE A 3 -10.36 -4.86 2.35
C PHE A 3 -8.85 -4.83 2.55
N GLN A 4 -8.15 -5.81 2.00
CA GLN A 4 -6.70 -5.88 2.12
C GLN A 4 -6.01 -4.68 1.47
N SER A 5 -6.47 -4.30 0.29
CA SER A 5 -5.92 -3.14 -0.41
C SER A 5 -6.13 -1.85 0.39
N MET A 6 -7.31 -1.71 0.98
CA MET A 6 -7.60 -0.55 1.82
C MET A 6 -6.71 -0.52 3.05
N GLU A 7 -6.45 -1.67 3.64
CA GLU A 7 -5.58 -1.78 4.81
C GLU A 7 -4.15 -1.37 4.46
N TYR A 8 -3.65 -1.82 3.31
CA TYR A 8 -2.31 -1.47 2.85
C TYR A 8 -2.20 0.02 2.56
N PHE A 9 -3.19 0.57 1.88
CA PHE A 9 -3.22 2.00 1.57
C PHE A 9 -3.23 2.81 2.87
N ALA A 10 -4.07 2.43 3.82
CA ALA A 10 -4.16 3.12 5.11
C ALA A 10 -2.83 3.09 5.85
N ALA A 11 -2.12 1.97 5.79
CA ALA A 11 -0.83 1.83 6.45
C ALA A 11 0.19 2.80 5.84
N VAL A 12 0.21 2.92 4.52
CA VAL A 12 1.12 3.85 3.84
C VAL A 12 0.79 5.28 4.22
N ALA A 13 -0.48 5.63 4.21
CA ALA A 13 -0.92 6.98 4.56
C ALA A 13 -0.58 7.33 6.01
N LYS A 14 -0.79 6.38 6.90
CA LYS A 14 -0.54 6.59 8.32
C LYS A 14 0.95 6.75 8.63
N ASN A 15 1.78 5.92 8.01
CA ASN A 15 3.21 5.90 8.29
C ASN A 15 4.00 6.89 7.43
N ARG A 16 3.42 7.33 6.33
CA ARG A 16 4.06 8.24 5.38
C ARG A 16 5.39 7.70 4.86
N SER A 17 5.53 6.37 4.83
CA SER A 17 6.76 5.71 4.41
C SER A 17 6.42 4.28 4.02
N PHE A 18 6.83 3.87 2.82
CA PHE A 18 6.64 2.50 2.37
C PHE A 18 7.41 1.52 3.25
N THR A 19 8.62 1.89 3.65
CA THR A 19 9.44 1.03 4.50
C THR A 19 8.76 0.77 5.83
N ARG A 20 8.28 1.82 6.48
CA ARG A 20 7.62 1.68 7.77
C ARG A 20 6.27 0.97 7.63
N ALA A 21 5.53 1.27 6.58
CA ALA A 21 4.25 0.62 6.35
C ALA A 21 4.44 -0.88 6.12
N ALA A 22 5.43 -1.25 5.31
CA ALA A 22 5.71 -2.65 5.05
C ALA A 22 6.11 -3.37 6.34
N ASP A 23 6.92 -2.73 7.16
CA ASP A 23 7.32 -3.28 8.45
C ASP A 23 6.11 -3.48 9.36
N ALA A 24 5.23 -2.50 9.42
CA ALA A 24 4.02 -2.58 10.24
C ALA A 24 3.09 -3.69 9.77
N LEU A 25 3.08 -3.97 8.48
CA LEU A 25 2.25 -5.00 7.87
C LEU A 25 2.93 -6.37 7.82
N HIS A 26 4.19 -6.44 8.25
CA HIS A 26 4.99 -7.67 8.22
C HIS A 26 5.15 -8.22 6.81
N ILE A 27 5.34 -7.33 5.84
CA ILE A 27 5.56 -7.71 4.44
C ILE A 27 6.78 -6.97 3.91
N THR A 28 7.26 -7.40 2.72
CA THR A 28 8.37 -6.71 2.10
C THR A 28 7.90 -5.41 1.46
N GLN A 29 8.83 -4.47 1.31
CA GLN A 29 8.54 -3.20 0.66
C GLN A 29 8.11 -3.42 -0.80
N GLN A 30 8.71 -4.40 -1.47
CA GLN A 30 8.36 -4.73 -2.84
C GLN A 30 6.90 -5.21 -2.94
N THR A 31 6.47 -6.04 -2.01
CA THR A 31 5.10 -6.52 -1.98
C THR A 31 4.13 -5.35 -1.77
N LEU A 32 4.44 -4.47 -0.84
CA LEU A 32 3.60 -3.32 -0.58
C LEU A 32 3.54 -2.40 -1.79
N SER A 33 4.67 -2.16 -2.41
CA SER A 33 4.75 -1.31 -3.60
C SER A 33 3.89 -1.86 -4.73
N ALA A 34 3.93 -3.17 -4.94
CA ALA A 34 3.12 -3.83 -5.96
C ALA A 34 1.62 -3.67 -5.67
N HIS A 35 1.23 -3.78 -4.39
CA HIS A 35 -0.16 -3.59 -4.01
C HIS A 35 -0.62 -2.16 -4.27
N ILE A 36 0.19 -1.18 -3.91
CA ILE A 36 -0.16 0.22 -4.11
C ILE A 36 -0.26 0.53 -5.60
N ALA A 37 0.66 0.01 -6.40
CA ALA A 37 0.59 0.19 -7.87
C ALA A 37 -0.71 -0.39 -8.43
N GLY A 38 -1.16 -1.53 -7.90
CA GLY A 38 -2.42 -2.12 -8.30
C GLY A 38 -3.61 -1.22 -7.95
N ILE A 39 -3.58 -0.61 -6.78
CA ILE A 39 -4.63 0.32 -6.35
C ILE A 39 -4.67 1.54 -7.27
N GLU A 40 -3.51 2.10 -7.58
CA GLU A 40 -3.43 3.24 -8.49
C GLU A 40 -4.03 2.91 -9.85
N ARG A 41 -3.72 1.72 -10.35
CA ARG A 41 -4.21 1.27 -11.64
C ARG A 41 -5.73 1.11 -11.60
N GLU A 42 -6.26 0.58 -10.51
CA GLU A 42 -7.68 0.36 -10.33
C GLU A 42 -8.44 1.68 -10.25
N LEU A 43 -7.87 2.66 -9.55
CA LEU A 43 -8.48 3.98 -9.42
C LEU A 43 -8.28 4.85 -10.65
N GLY A 44 -7.30 4.51 -11.50
CA GLY A 44 -7.02 5.25 -12.70
C GLY A 44 -6.28 6.54 -12.49
N CYS A 45 -5.69 6.75 -11.32
CA CYS A 45 -4.89 7.93 -11.05
C CYS A 45 -3.76 7.59 -10.07
N PRO A 46 -2.63 8.30 -10.15
CA PRO A 46 -1.53 8.08 -9.21
C PRO A 46 -1.88 8.57 -7.81
N LEU A 47 -1.32 7.91 -6.83
CA LEU A 47 -1.51 8.28 -5.43
C LEU A 47 -0.40 9.16 -4.88
#